data_e12b4bdbec5f93f0048bfcb13c69826c
#
_entry.id   e12b4bdbec5f93f0048bfcb13c69826c
#
_cell.length_a   1.000
_cell.length_b   1.000
_cell.length_c   1.000
_cell.angle_alpha   90.00
_cell.angle_beta   90.00
_cell.angle_gamma   90.00
#
_symmetry.space_group_name_H-M   'P 1'
#
loop_
_entity.id
_entity.type
_entity.pdbx_description
1 polymer ?
#
loop_
_entity_poly.entity_id
_entity_poly.type
_entity_poly.pdbx_seq_one_letter_code
_entity_poly.pdbx_strand_id
1 'polypeptide(L)'
;VTAVADLFAGTSRVGHALKSRGYRVLSNDHNAYAHTLATCYVQADHEVHAADAERHLAELRLLPPAAGYFTRTFCQEARFFQPENGARVDAIRAEIARRAAAGELGDDPARAAELEAILLVSLMEAADRVDSTTGVQMAYLKAWAPRAARDLELRLPALLPAAPDGKSRALGLEAVEAARQAADEVDLAYLDPPYNQHKYLGNYHIWETLVRNDEPEAYGVARKRIDCRERKSPFNSKGGIAPALAEVIEAALSGERLRYLLVSFSDEGFLDRATIEAMLSPHGEVEVISRDHPRYVGARIGIHNPAGERVGTVGKLRNKELLFLLRRK
;
A
#
# COMPACT_ATOMS: atom_id res chain seq x y z
N VAL A 1 -15.59 20.40 -1.65
CA VAL A 1 -15.14 19.00 -1.45
C VAL A 1 -14.97 18.77 0.02
N THR A 2 -15.67 17.79 0.57
CA THR A 2 -15.59 17.38 1.97
C THR A 2 -15.28 15.88 2.09
N ALA A 3 -15.61 15.12 1.06
CA ALA A 3 -15.35 13.68 0.99
C ALA A 3 -14.56 13.32 -0.28
N VAL A 4 -13.53 12.46 -0.12
CA VAL A 4 -12.62 12.07 -1.20
C VAL A 4 -12.46 10.55 -1.20
N ALA A 5 -12.48 9.92 -2.39
CA ALA A 5 -12.04 8.53 -2.57
C ALA A 5 -10.60 8.48 -3.08
N ASP A 6 -9.78 7.60 -2.49
CA ASP A 6 -8.45 7.20 -2.96
C ASP A 6 -8.55 5.73 -3.41
N LEU A 7 -8.71 5.50 -4.74
CA LEU A 7 -9.10 4.19 -5.27
C LEU A 7 -7.94 3.23 -5.53
N PHE A 8 -6.69 3.70 -5.41
CA PHE A 8 -5.46 2.89 -5.52
C PHE A 8 -4.50 3.28 -4.41
N ALA A 9 -4.91 3.07 -3.16
CA ALA A 9 -4.31 3.67 -1.97
C ALA A 9 -2.85 3.26 -1.70
N GLY A 10 -2.43 2.06 -2.11
CA GLY A 10 -1.07 1.57 -1.92
C GLY A 10 -0.60 1.70 -0.46
N THR A 11 0.29 2.65 -0.20
CA THR A 11 0.80 2.93 1.16
C THR A 11 -0.09 3.86 1.97
N SER A 12 -1.25 4.25 1.47
CA SER A 12 -2.24 5.14 2.09
C SER A 12 -1.74 6.55 2.44
N ARG A 13 -0.63 7.00 1.85
CA ARG A 13 -0.06 8.32 2.13
C ARG A 13 -0.95 9.46 1.68
N VAL A 14 -1.62 9.31 0.52
CA VAL A 14 -2.57 10.31 0.01
C VAL A 14 -3.80 10.35 0.91
N GLY A 15 -4.41 9.21 1.21
CA GLY A 15 -5.54 9.12 2.12
C GLY A 15 -5.25 9.70 3.50
N HIS A 16 -4.09 9.38 4.10
CA HIS A 16 -3.65 9.95 5.38
C HIS A 16 -3.47 11.48 5.31
N ALA A 17 -2.84 11.98 4.24
CA ALA A 17 -2.65 13.42 4.05
C ALA A 17 -3.99 14.17 3.86
N LEU A 18 -4.97 13.55 3.22
CA LEU A 18 -6.32 14.11 3.07
C LEU A 18 -7.06 14.11 4.43
N LYS A 19 -7.04 12.99 5.17
CA LYS A 19 -7.63 12.92 6.51
C LYS A 19 -7.01 13.95 7.46
N SER A 20 -5.70 14.16 7.42
CA SER A 20 -5.02 15.18 8.25
C SER A 20 -5.46 16.61 7.95
N ARG A 21 -6.08 16.84 6.80
CA ARG A 21 -6.69 18.13 6.41
C ARG A 21 -8.20 18.19 6.68
N GLY A 22 -8.75 17.19 7.34
CA GLY A 22 -10.15 17.15 7.73
C GLY A 22 -11.10 16.57 6.67
N TYR A 23 -10.61 16.04 5.56
CA TYR A 23 -11.48 15.36 4.60
C TYR A 23 -11.91 14.00 5.13
N ARG A 24 -13.18 13.65 4.91
CA ARG A 24 -13.63 12.26 5.01
C ARG A 24 -13.07 11.48 3.82
N VAL A 25 -12.39 10.36 4.09
CA VAL A 25 -11.69 9.60 3.05
C VAL A 25 -12.26 8.18 2.95
N LEU A 26 -12.53 7.76 1.71
CA LEU A 26 -12.78 6.37 1.34
C LEU A 26 -11.53 5.88 0.61
N SER A 27 -10.76 4.99 1.24
CA SER A 27 -9.48 4.50 0.73
C SER A 27 -9.61 3.05 0.29
N ASN A 28 -9.16 2.70 -0.91
CA ASN A 28 -9.29 1.35 -1.46
C ASN A 28 -7.98 0.80 -2.00
N ASP A 29 -7.69 -0.46 -1.70
CA ASP A 29 -6.71 -1.28 -2.42
C ASP A 29 -7.06 -2.76 -2.27
N HIS A 30 -6.86 -3.55 -3.33
CA HIS A 30 -7.18 -4.98 -3.34
C HIS A 30 -6.10 -5.86 -2.68
N ASN A 31 -4.90 -5.34 -2.41
CA ASN A 31 -3.86 -6.06 -1.70
C ASN A 31 -4.11 -5.98 -0.19
N ALA A 32 -4.00 -7.11 0.52
CA ALA A 32 -4.30 -7.17 1.94
C ALA A 32 -3.40 -6.23 2.76
N TYR A 33 -2.10 -6.15 2.47
CA TYR A 33 -1.20 -5.24 3.17
C TYR A 33 -1.61 -3.77 3.00
N ALA A 34 -2.02 -3.37 1.79
CA ALA A 34 -2.42 -2.00 1.50
C ALA A 34 -3.78 -1.66 2.15
N HIS A 35 -4.74 -2.60 2.11
CA HIS A 35 -6.00 -2.47 2.85
C HIS A 35 -5.76 -2.34 4.37
N THR A 36 -4.84 -3.11 4.95
CA THR A 36 -4.47 -2.99 6.36
C THR A 36 -3.84 -1.63 6.68
N LEU A 37 -2.98 -1.10 5.79
CA LEU A 37 -2.45 0.26 5.93
C LEU A 37 -3.58 1.31 5.87
N ALA A 38 -4.53 1.17 4.94
CA ALA A 38 -5.68 2.06 4.82
C ALA A 38 -6.59 1.98 6.06
N THR A 39 -6.82 0.79 6.60
CA THR A 39 -7.59 0.59 7.83
C THR A 39 -6.92 1.31 9.01
N CYS A 40 -5.61 1.19 9.16
CA CYS A 40 -4.86 1.85 10.23
C CYS A 40 -4.80 3.38 10.06
N TYR A 41 -4.35 3.86 8.89
CA TYR A 41 -4.03 5.27 8.72
C TYR A 41 -5.21 6.14 8.32
N VAL A 42 -6.23 5.55 7.68
CA VAL A 42 -7.38 6.30 7.16
C VAL A 42 -8.64 6.00 7.96
N GLN A 43 -8.97 4.73 8.20
CA GLN A 43 -10.22 4.36 8.84
C GLN A 43 -10.16 4.51 10.36
N ALA A 44 -9.12 3.99 11.02
CA ALA A 44 -8.99 4.06 12.48
C ALA A 44 -8.83 5.52 12.96
N ASP A 45 -9.48 5.84 14.08
CA ASP A 45 -9.45 7.17 14.68
C ASP A 45 -8.65 7.14 15.99
N HIS A 46 -7.77 8.13 16.17
CA HIS A 46 -6.84 8.22 17.29
C HIS A 46 -7.56 8.12 18.64
N GLU A 47 -8.61 8.90 18.84
CA GLU A 47 -9.36 8.99 20.09
C GLU A 47 -10.06 7.70 20.49
N VAL A 48 -10.29 6.81 19.50
CA VAL A 48 -10.94 5.51 19.73
C VAL A 48 -9.92 4.43 20.10
N HIS A 49 -8.73 4.45 19.47
CA HIS A 49 -7.83 3.30 19.47
C HIS A 49 -6.48 3.52 20.16
N ALA A 50 -6.01 4.76 20.32
CA ALA A 50 -4.63 5.01 20.73
C ALA A 50 -4.26 4.39 22.09
N ALA A 51 -5.14 4.48 23.10
CA ALA A 51 -4.89 3.94 24.42
C ALA A 51 -4.85 2.40 24.43
N ASP A 52 -5.81 1.76 23.76
CA ASP A 52 -5.85 0.29 23.68
C ASP A 52 -4.69 -0.25 22.83
N ALA A 53 -4.37 0.38 21.72
CA ALA A 53 -3.22 0.01 20.89
C ALA A 53 -1.92 0.08 21.68
N GLU A 54 -1.66 1.18 22.44
CA GLU A 54 -0.43 1.30 23.21
C GLU A 54 -0.35 0.24 24.34
N ARG A 55 -1.47 -0.10 24.98
CA ARG A 55 -1.53 -1.20 25.97
C ARG A 55 -1.13 -2.53 25.33
N HIS A 56 -1.73 -2.90 24.18
CA HIS A 56 -1.36 -4.12 23.46
C HIS A 56 0.10 -4.11 22.98
N LEU A 57 0.59 -2.97 22.46
CA LEU A 57 1.97 -2.84 22.00
C LEU A 57 2.96 -2.99 23.15
N ALA A 58 2.66 -2.47 24.35
CA ALA A 58 3.49 -2.63 25.54
C ALA A 58 3.68 -4.11 25.92
N GLU A 59 2.60 -4.89 25.87
CA GLU A 59 2.64 -6.33 26.15
C GLU A 59 3.39 -7.10 25.04
N LEU A 60 3.13 -6.79 23.76
CA LEU A 60 3.78 -7.42 22.60
C LEU A 60 5.30 -7.18 22.57
N ARG A 61 5.78 -6.03 23.08
CA ARG A 61 7.21 -5.74 23.21
C ARG A 61 7.94 -6.71 24.15
N LEU A 62 7.24 -7.30 25.10
CA LEU A 62 7.79 -8.21 26.11
C LEU A 62 7.83 -9.68 25.68
N LEU A 63 7.23 -10.02 24.53
CA LEU A 63 7.19 -11.40 24.06
C LEU A 63 8.60 -11.93 23.78
N PRO A 64 8.91 -13.15 24.21
CA PRO A 64 10.14 -13.82 23.80
C PRO A 64 10.10 -14.12 22.28
N PRO A 65 11.24 -14.08 21.60
CA PRO A 65 11.30 -14.45 20.18
C PRO A 65 10.96 -15.94 20.00
N ALA A 66 10.23 -16.27 18.92
CA ALA A 66 9.88 -17.63 18.54
C ALA A 66 9.92 -17.75 17.02
N ALA A 67 10.90 -18.47 16.50
CA ALA A 67 11.09 -18.62 15.05
C ALA A 67 9.97 -19.47 14.41
N GLY A 68 9.43 -18.97 13.31
CA GLY A 68 8.36 -19.61 12.53
C GLY A 68 8.60 -19.50 11.01
N TYR A 69 7.51 -19.32 10.27
CA TYR A 69 7.55 -19.23 8.81
C TYR A 69 8.34 -18.01 8.32
N PHE A 70 8.13 -16.85 8.92
CA PHE A 70 8.79 -15.61 8.51
C PHE A 70 10.31 -15.73 8.68
N THR A 71 10.77 -16.24 9.83
CA THR A 71 12.19 -16.47 10.11
C THR A 71 12.81 -17.44 9.11
N ARG A 72 12.19 -18.59 8.87
CA ARG A 72 12.68 -19.57 7.92
C ARG A 72 12.78 -18.98 6.51
N THR A 73 11.69 -18.38 6.05
CA THR A 73 11.55 -17.98 4.64
C THR A 73 12.34 -16.71 4.32
N PHE A 74 12.27 -15.69 5.17
CA PHE A 74 12.82 -14.38 4.85
C PHE A 74 14.14 -14.02 5.55
N CYS A 75 14.57 -14.86 6.52
CA CYS A 75 15.82 -14.63 7.23
C CYS A 75 16.87 -15.72 7.00
N GLN A 76 16.44 -16.99 6.83
CA GLN A 76 17.35 -18.14 6.65
C GLN A 76 17.49 -18.56 5.18
N GLU A 77 16.38 -18.68 4.46
CA GLU A 77 16.35 -19.01 3.03
C GLU A 77 16.55 -17.79 2.12
N ALA A 78 16.38 -16.59 2.67
CA ALA A 78 16.70 -15.29 2.09
C ALA A 78 17.42 -14.44 3.15
N ARG A 79 17.78 -13.19 2.81
CA ARG A 79 18.53 -12.30 3.72
C ARG A 79 17.86 -10.93 3.84
N PHE A 80 16.56 -10.93 3.98
CA PHE A 80 15.80 -9.69 4.16
C PHE A 80 15.93 -9.14 5.58
N PHE A 81 16.03 -10.02 6.58
CA PHE A 81 16.12 -9.64 7.99
C PHE A 81 17.11 -10.54 8.72
N GLN A 82 17.63 -10.08 9.86
CA GLN A 82 18.38 -10.92 10.78
C GLN A 82 17.44 -11.95 11.44
N PRO A 83 17.91 -13.19 11.70
CA PRO A 83 17.06 -14.24 12.29
C PRO A 83 16.42 -13.85 13.63
N GLU A 84 17.12 -13.09 14.45
CA GLU A 84 16.63 -12.60 15.75
C GLU A 84 15.42 -11.68 15.58
N ASN A 85 15.48 -10.77 14.60
CA ASN A 85 14.35 -9.89 14.26
C ASN A 85 13.21 -10.67 13.62
N GLY A 86 13.52 -11.67 12.76
CA GLY A 86 12.52 -12.59 12.19
C GLY A 86 11.75 -13.35 13.26
N ALA A 87 12.45 -13.91 14.25
CA ALA A 87 11.82 -14.63 15.35
C ALA A 87 10.92 -13.75 16.24
N ARG A 88 11.25 -12.47 16.36
CA ARG A 88 10.36 -11.49 16.99
C ARG A 88 9.15 -11.19 16.13
N VAL A 89 9.30 -11.07 14.80
CA VAL A 89 8.15 -10.89 13.88
C VAL A 89 7.18 -12.06 13.98
N ASP A 90 7.69 -13.30 13.92
CA ASP A 90 6.86 -14.51 14.05
C ASP A 90 6.09 -14.55 15.37
N ALA A 91 6.79 -14.33 16.51
CA ALA A 91 6.18 -14.34 17.84
C ALA A 91 5.06 -13.29 17.98
N ILE A 92 5.33 -12.06 17.56
CA ILE A 92 4.37 -10.94 17.64
C ILE A 92 3.18 -11.21 16.72
N ARG A 93 3.43 -11.65 15.48
CA ARG A 93 2.37 -11.94 14.51
C ARG A 93 1.43 -13.04 14.99
N ALA A 94 2.00 -14.13 15.55
CA ALA A 94 1.22 -15.23 16.12
C ALA A 94 0.36 -14.77 17.30
N GLU A 95 0.89 -13.93 18.18
CA GLU A 95 0.14 -13.40 19.33
C GLU A 95 -0.98 -12.44 18.90
N ILE A 96 -0.76 -11.58 17.89
CA ILE A 96 -1.82 -10.74 17.33
C ILE A 96 -2.97 -11.62 16.80
N ALA A 97 -2.66 -12.68 16.03
CA ALA A 97 -3.66 -13.61 15.52
C ALA A 97 -4.41 -14.34 16.63
N ARG A 98 -3.71 -14.79 17.68
CA ARG A 98 -4.31 -15.43 18.84
C ARG A 98 -5.30 -14.50 19.55
N ARG A 99 -4.90 -13.22 19.79
CA ARG A 99 -5.76 -12.22 20.42
C ARG A 99 -7.01 -11.93 19.60
N ALA A 100 -6.86 -11.77 18.29
CA ALA A 100 -7.99 -11.56 17.38
C ALA A 100 -8.98 -12.74 17.42
N ALA A 101 -8.47 -13.98 17.32
CA ALA A 101 -9.27 -15.18 17.37
C ALA A 101 -9.96 -15.41 18.74
N ALA A 102 -9.34 -14.96 19.84
CA ALA A 102 -9.89 -15.04 21.18
C ALA A 102 -10.87 -13.90 21.55
N GLY A 103 -11.08 -12.92 20.66
CA GLY A 103 -11.91 -11.74 20.93
C GLY A 103 -11.29 -10.74 21.91
N GLU A 104 -9.97 -10.84 22.18
CA GLU A 104 -9.26 -9.98 23.13
C GLU A 104 -8.99 -8.56 22.60
N LEU A 105 -9.28 -8.31 21.31
CA LEU A 105 -9.18 -6.99 20.68
C LEU A 105 -10.46 -6.13 20.82
N GLY A 106 -11.51 -6.66 21.44
CA GLY A 106 -12.75 -5.96 21.73
C GLY A 106 -14.00 -6.68 21.24
N ASP A 107 -15.13 -6.33 21.82
CA ASP A 107 -16.44 -6.97 21.53
C ASP A 107 -17.08 -6.47 20.23
N ASP A 108 -16.75 -5.25 19.78
CA ASP A 108 -17.22 -4.71 18.50
C ASP A 108 -16.30 -5.19 17.36
N PRO A 109 -16.80 -6.02 16.43
CA PRO A 109 -15.97 -6.59 15.36
C PRO A 109 -15.27 -5.54 14.47
N ALA A 110 -15.93 -4.40 14.22
CA ALA A 110 -15.35 -3.34 13.40
C ALA A 110 -14.19 -2.66 14.12
N ARG A 111 -14.34 -2.35 15.42
CA ARG A 111 -13.27 -1.78 16.25
C ARG A 111 -12.12 -2.76 16.47
N ALA A 112 -12.43 -4.05 16.67
CA ALA A 112 -11.43 -5.10 16.81
C ALA A 112 -10.58 -5.23 15.54
N ALA A 113 -11.19 -5.18 14.35
CA ALA A 113 -10.47 -5.20 13.08
C ALA A 113 -9.60 -3.96 12.87
N GLU A 114 -10.06 -2.78 13.28
CA GLU A 114 -9.24 -1.56 13.27
C GLU A 114 -8.03 -1.66 14.21
N LEU A 115 -8.23 -2.18 15.42
CA LEU A 115 -7.15 -2.39 16.39
C LEU A 115 -6.15 -3.44 15.88
N GLU A 116 -6.60 -4.55 15.30
CA GLU A 116 -5.73 -5.54 14.67
C GLU A 116 -4.88 -4.89 13.58
N ALA A 117 -5.49 -4.10 12.70
CA ALA A 117 -4.77 -3.38 11.64
C ALA A 117 -3.70 -2.43 12.20
N ILE A 118 -3.97 -1.72 13.28
CA ILE A 118 -3.00 -0.86 13.97
C ILE A 118 -1.80 -1.67 14.48
N LEU A 119 -2.04 -2.81 15.11
CA LEU A 119 -0.97 -3.69 15.63
C LEU A 119 -0.14 -4.28 14.48
N LEU A 120 -0.78 -4.71 13.39
CA LEU A 120 -0.11 -5.22 12.19
C LEU A 120 0.72 -4.14 11.50
N VAL A 121 0.23 -2.90 11.41
CA VAL A 121 1.00 -1.78 10.82
C VAL A 121 2.18 -1.43 11.71
N SER A 122 2.02 -1.41 13.04
CA SER A 122 3.14 -1.26 13.96
C SER A 122 4.24 -2.30 13.72
N LEU A 123 3.85 -3.57 13.51
CA LEU A 123 4.79 -4.66 13.22
C LEU A 123 5.44 -4.49 11.84
N MET A 124 4.69 -4.14 10.80
CA MET A 124 5.24 -3.87 9.47
C MET A 124 6.25 -2.72 9.49
N GLU A 125 5.93 -1.61 10.14
CA GLU A 125 6.86 -0.47 10.29
C GLU A 125 8.10 -0.83 11.10
N ALA A 126 7.94 -1.64 12.16
CA ALA A 126 9.07 -2.11 12.96
C ALA A 126 10.01 -2.98 12.13
N ALA A 127 9.46 -3.89 11.32
CA ALA A 127 10.21 -4.73 10.41
C ALA A 127 10.89 -3.92 9.29
N ASP A 128 10.22 -2.94 8.69
CA ASP A 128 10.79 -2.05 7.65
C ASP A 128 12.01 -1.28 8.16
N ARG A 129 12.01 -0.87 9.43
CA ARG A 129 13.14 -0.19 10.06
C ARG A 129 14.39 -1.05 10.25
N VAL A 130 14.27 -2.39 10.16
CA VAL A 130 15.36 -3.35 10.37
C VAL A 130 15.58 -4.27 9.16
N ASP A 131 15.03 -3.94 8.01
CA ASP A 131 15.21 -4.72 6.79
C ASP A 131 16.59 -4.49 6.13
N SER A 132 16.97 -5.38 5.21
CA SER A 132 18.19 -5.30 4.41
C SER A 132 17.88 -5.21 2.92
N THR A 133 16.99 -4.28 2.55
CA THR A 133 16.56 -4.01 1.17
C THR A 133 16.96 -2.62 0.70
N THR A 134 16.66 -2.32 -0.57
CA THR A 134 16.76 -0.98 -1.16
C THR A 134 15.43 -0.21 -1.16
N GLY A 135 14.47 -0.63 -0.32
CA GLY A 135 13.14 -0.03 -0.19
C GLY A 135 12.03 -0.80 -0.90
N VAL A 136 12.35 -1.88 -1.61
CA VAL A 136 11.39 -2.84 -2.18
C VAL A 136 11.87 -4.27 -1.95
N GLN A 137 10.96 -5.22 -1.84
CA GLN A 137 11.24 -6.62 -1.49
C GLN A 137 11.53 -7.50 -2.73
N MET A 138 11.91 -6.89 -3.85
CA MET A 138 12.32 -7.57 -5.07
C MET A 138 13.65 -8.32 -4.90
N ALA A 139 14.53 -7.78 -4.06
CA ALA A 139 15.84 -8.32 -3.73
C ALA A 139 16.33 -7.76 -2.39
N TYR A 140 17.18 -8.51 -1.73
CA TYR A 140 17.92 -8.07 -0.55
C TYR A 140 19.36 -7.68 -0.90
N LEU A 141 20.01 -6.92 -0.02
CA LEU A 141 21.38 -6.48 -0.22
C LEU A 141 22.38 -7.65 -0.01
N LYS A 142 23.46 -7.66 -0.79
CA LYS A 142 24.53 -8.68 -0.64
C LYS A 142 25.25 -8.56 0.70
N ALA A 143 25.48 -7.33 1.18
CA ALA A 143 25.95 -7.06 2.53
C ALA A 143 24.78 -6.57 3.38
N TRP A 144 24.78 -6.89 4.67
CA TRP A 144 23.75 -6.42 5.59
C TRP A 144 23.71 -4.88 5.63
N ALA A 145 22.52 -4.33 5.50
CA ALA A 145 22.32 -2.91 5.79
C ALA A 145 22.62 -2.64 7.27
N PRO A 146 23.28 -1.50 7.63
CA PRO A 146 23.55 -1.19 9.03
C PRO A 146 22.30 -1.21 9.93
N ARG A 147 21.13 -0.85 9.38
CA ARG A 147 19.86 -0.88 10.11
C ARG A 147 19.40 -2.31 10.47
N ALA A 148 19.81 -3.33 9.72
CA ALA A 148 19.42 -4.71 9.99
C ALA A 148 19.99 -5.27 11.31
N ALA A 149 21.04 -4.66 11.85
CA ALA A 149 21.61 -5.00 13.15
C ALA A 149 20.90 -4.33 14.35
N ARG A 150 19.87 -3.53 14.10
CA ARG A 150 19.07 -2.91 15.15
C ARG A 150 18.00 -3.87 15.65
N ASP A 151 17.55 -3.66 16.89
CA ASP A 151 16.43 -4.39 17.44
C ASP A 151 15.11 -3.94 16.80
N LEU A 152 14.20 -4.92 16.62
CA LEU A 152 12.83 -4.66 16.20
C LEU A 152 12.06 -3.96 17.33
N GLU A 153 11.58 -2.75 17.06
CA GLU A 153 10.90 -1.89 18.05
C GLU A 153 9.49 -1.54 17.56
N LEU A 154 8.47 -2.02 18.26
CA LEU A 154 7.08 -1.65 18.00
C LEU A 154 6.81 -0.21 18.47
N ARG A 155 6.12 0.57 17.65
CA ARG A 155 5.67 1.94 17.95
C ARG A 155 4.23 2.11 17.52
N LEU A 156 3.48 2.96 18.23
CA LEU A 156 2.16 3.34 17.78
C LEU A 156 2.27 4.06 16.43
N PRO A 157 1.56 3.59 15.37
CA PRO A 157 1.49 4.31 14.11
C PRO A 157 0.88 5.71 14.28
N ALA A 158 1.13 6.59 13.30
CA ALA A 158 0.63 7.97 13.33
C ALA A 158 -0.88 8.02 13.06
N LEU A 159 -1.70 7.67 14.05
CA LEU A 159 -3.15 7.74 13.97
C LEU A 159 -3.61 9.20 13.94
N LEU A 160 -4.62 9.48 13.13
CA LEU A 160 -5.25 10.80 13.03
C LEU A 160 -6.62 10.81 13.72
N PRO A 161 -7.10 11.97 14.19
CA PRO A 161 -8.45 12.11 14.70
C PRO A 161 -9.50 11.84 13.62
N ALA A 162 -10.75 11.60 14.06
CA ALA A 162 -11.89 11.46 13.17
C ALA A 162 -12.05 12.68 12.26
N ALA A 163 -12.45 12.46 11.00
CA ALA A 163 -12.79 13.56 10.11
C ALA A 163 -14.11 14.22 10.55
N PRO A 164 -14.24 15.57 10.46
CA PRO A 164 -15.45 16.27 10.88
C PRO A 164 -16.74 15.81 10.19
N ASP A 165 -16.64 15.43 8.90
CA ASP A 165 -17.79 15.03 8.07
C ASP A 165 -18.08 13.52 8.12
N GLY A 166 -17.64 12.84 9.19
CA GLY A 166 -17.94 11.44 9.47
C GLY A 166 -16.77 10.47 9.31
N LYS A 167 -17.03 9.22 9.62
CA LYS A 167 -16.05 8.13 9.62
C LYS A 167 -15.45 7.92 8.24
N SER A 168 -14.13 7.95 8.15
CA SER A 168 -13.38 7.48 6.99
C SER A 168 -13.42 5.95 6.91
N ARG A 169 -13.28 5.38 5.70
CA ARG A 169 -13.41 3.94 5.47
C ARG A 169 -12.27 3.41 4.61
N ALA A 170 -11.88 2.17 4.88
CA ALA A 170 -10.98 1.39 4.04
C ALA A 170 -11.77 0.27 3.35
N LEU A 171 -11.50 0.07 2.06
CA LEU A 171 -12.09 -0.99 1.24
C LEU A 171 -10.97 -1.90 0.70
N GLY A 172 -11.28 -3.19 0.62
CA GLY A 172 -10.38 -4.21 0.05
C GLY A 172 -10.94 -4.77 -1.26
N LEU A 173 -11.39 -3.89 -2.18
CA LEU A 173 -12.16 -4.27 -3.37
C LEU A 173 -11.35 -4.09 -4.65
N GLU A 174 -11.82 -4.72 -5.74
CA GLU A 174 -11.36 -4.36 -7.08
C GLU A 174 -11.76 -2.90 -7.39
N ALA A 175 -10.91 -2.19 -8.16
CA ALA A 175 -11.03 -0.75 -8.34
C ALA A 175 -12.38 -0.31 -8.93
N VAL A 176 -12.95 -1.08 -9.86
CA VAL A 176 -14.26 -0.80 -10.48
C VAL A 176 -15.39 -0.88 -9.45
N GLU A 177 -15.36 -1.88 -8.57
CA GLU A 177 -16.36 -2.04 -7.51
C GLU A 177 -16.26 -0.92 -6.48
N ALA A 178 -15.03 -0.60 -6.06
CA ALA A 178 -14.79 0.52 -5.15
C ALA A 178 -15.21 1.87 -5.75
N ALA A 179 -14.97 2.07 -7.06
CA ALA A 179 -15.40 3.26 -7.77
C ALA A 179 -16.93 3.41 -7.79
N ARG A 180 -17.67 2.32 -8.03
CA ARG A 180 -19.15 2.33 -7.96
C ARG A 180 -19.66 2.67 -6.56
N GLN A 181 -19.07 2.09 -5.51
CA GLN A 181 -19.44 2.43 -4.13
C GLN A 181 -19.14 3.90 -3.78
N ALA A 182 -18.02 4.44 -4.30
CA ALA A 182 -17.63 5.82 -4.04
C ALA A 182 -18.49 6.86 -4.77
N ALA A 183 -19.08 6.51 -5.92
CA ALA A 183 -19.70 7.43 -6.87
C ALA A 183 -20.77 8.37 -6.26
N ASP A 184 -21.57 7.85 -5.29
CA ASP A 184 -22.60 8.61 -4.57
C ASP A 184 -22.18 9.03 -3.15
N GLU A 185 -20.97 8.64 -2.70
CA GLU A 185 -20.49 8.91 -1.34
C GLU A 185 -19.50 10.07 -1.25
N VAL A 186 -18.79 10.40 -2.35
CA VAL A 186 -17.70 11.37 -2.34
C VAL A 186 -17.87 12.46 -3.38
N ASP A 187 -17.20 13.59 -3.16
CA ASP A 187 -17.22 14.73 -4.08
C ASP A 187 -16.09 14.67 -5.12
N LEU A 188 -14.97 14.00 -4.76
CA LEU A 188 -13.79 13.82 -5.59
C LEU A 188 -13.28 12.37 -5.49
N ALA A 189 -12.91 11.77 -6.62
CA ALA A 189 -12.14 10.54 -6.64
C ALA A 189 -10.73 10.77 -7.18
N TYR A 190 -9.73 10.20 -6.48
CA TYR A 190 -8.34 10.18 -6.87
C TYR A 190 -7.97 8.79 -7.40
N LEU A 191 -7.41 8.74 -8.62
CA LEU A 191 -6.95 7.54 -9.29
C LEU A 191 -5.43 7.63 -9.51
N ASP A 192 -4.68 6.73 -8.90
CA ASP A 192 -3.24 6.55 -9.11
C ASP A 192 -2.95 5.07 -9.43
N PRO A 193 -3.46 4.57 -10.57
CA PRO A 193 -3.35 3.16 -10.92
C PRO A 193 -1.90 2.79 -11.25
N PRO A 194 -1.53 1.50 -11.14
CA PRO A 194 -0.29 1.02 -11.73
C PRO A 194 -0.24 1.38 -13.22
N TYR A 195 0.82 2.03 -13.68
CA TYR A 195 0.92 2.56 -15.04
C TYR A 195 1.96 1.83 -15.91
N ASN A 196 2.61 0.79 -15.37
CA ASN A 196 3.65 0.02 -16.06
C ASN A 196 3.67 -1.45 -15.64
N GLN A 197 4.64 -2.24 -16.12
CA GLN A 197 4.76 -3.67 -15.84
C GLN A 197 5.11 -4.05 -14.39
N HIS A 198 5.39 -3.11 -13.51
CA HIS A 198 5.80 -3.39 -12.13
C HIS A 198 4.59 -3.76 -11.26
N LYS A 199 4.55 -5.01 -10.80
CA LYS A 199 3.51 -5.52 -9.92
C LYS A 199 3.81 -5.16 -8.47
N TYR A 200 2.96 -4.37 -7.84
CA TYR A 200 3.11 -3.96 -6.43
C TYR A 200 3.14 -5.17 -5.48
N LEU A 201 2.29 -6.19 -5.70
CA LEU A 201 2.34 -7.41 -4.91
C LEU A 201 3.74 -8.04 -4.88
N GLY A 202 4.44 -8.11 -6.02
CA GLY A 202 5.79 -8.63 -6.09
C GLY A 202 6.85 -7.75 -5.44
N ASN A 203 6.57 -6.44 -5.27
CA ASN A 203 7.45 -5.50 -4.59
C ASN A 203 7.29 -5.52 -3.06
N TYR A 204 6.11 -5.93 -2.57
CA TYR A 204 5.74 -5.90 -1.15
C TYR A 204 5.17 -7.24 -0.67
N HIS A 205 5.61 -8.35 -1.27
CA HIS A 205 5.11 -9.70 -1.01
C HIS A 205 5.32 -10.17 0.45
N ILE A 206 6.33 -9.66 1.13
CA ILE A 206 6.60 -9.98 2.53
C ILE A 206 5.52 -9.36 3.42
N TRP A 207 5.10 -8.11 3.14
CA TRP A 207 4.01 -7.46 3.87
C TRP A 207 2.68 -8.15 3.63
N GLU A 208 2.40 -8.56 2.39
CA GLU A 208 1.19 -9.35 2.08
C GLU A 208 1.18 -10.67 2.87
N THR A 209 2.32 -11.37 2.93
CA THR A 209 2.46 -12.62 3.70
C THR A 209 2.29 -12.37 5.20
N LEU A 210 2.92 -11.33 5.74
CA LEU A 210 2.81 -10.97 7.14
C LEU A 210 1.36 -10.68 7.55
N VAL A 211 0.66 -9.87 6.76
CA VAL A 211 -0.74 -9.51 7.04
C VAL A 211 -1.66 -10.71 6.93
N ARG A 212 -1.54 -11.50 5.86
CA ARG A 212 -2.41 -12.67 5.63
C ARG A 212 -2.13 -13.83 6.59
N ASN A 213 -0.91 -13.95 7.09
CA ASN A 213 -0.49 -15.05 7.98
C ASN A 213 -0.81 -16.44 7.42
N ASP A 214 -0.64 -16.60 6.10
CA ASP A 214 -1.13 -17.76 5.34
C ASP A 214 -0.01 -18.74 4.93
N GLU A 215 1.23 -18.49 5.35
CA GLU A 215 2.43 -19.33 5.11
C GLU A 215 2.50 -19.88 3.67
N PRO A 216 2.43 -19.04 2.64
CA PRO A 216 2.31 -19.52 1.26
C PRO A 216 3.58 -20.23 0.78
N GLU A 217 3.43 -21.11 -0.21
CA GLU A 217 4.58 -21.58 -0.97
C GLU A 217 5.35 -20.38 -1.53
N ALA A 218 6.69 -20.41 -1.40
CA ALA A 218 7.57 -19.33 -1.83
C ALA A 218 8.53 -19.78 -2.93
N TYR A 219 8.84 -18.91 -3.89
CA TYR A 219 9.69 -19.22 -5.02
C TYR A 219 10.80 -18.17 -5.25
N GLY A 220 11.86 -18.61 -5.94
CA GLY A 220 12.96 -17.76 -6.36
C GLY A 220 13.83 -17.26 -5.19
N VAL A 221 14.88 -16.50 -5.52
CA VAL A 221 15.87 -15.99 -4.55
C VAL A 221 15.25 -15.03 -3.54
N ALA A 222 14.28 -14.24 -3.97
CA ALA A 222 13.55 -13.30 -3.11
C ALA A 222 12.41 -13.96 -2.31
N ARG A 223 12.24 -15.29 -2.40
CA ARG A 223 11.19 -16.04 -1.67
C ARG A 223 9.81 -15.42 -1.82
N LYS A 224 9.47 -15.03 -3.06
CA LYS A 224 8.14 -14.46 -3.35
C LYS A 224 7.06 -15.51 -3.17
N ARG A 225 5.92 -15.11 -2.64
CA ARG A 225 4.73 -15.95 -2.54
C ARG A 225 4.26 -16.37 -3.94
N ILE A 226 3.81 -17.64 -4.05
CA ILE A 226 3.50 -18.27 -5.35
C ILE A 226 2.42 -17.52 -6.14
N ASP A 227 1.43 -16.93 -5.49
CA ASP A 227 0.33 -16.19 -6.10
C ASP A 227 0.78 -14.89 -6.82
N CYS A 228 2.00 -14.39 -6.57
CA CYS A 228 2.58 -13.31 -7.40
C CYS A 228 2.69 -13.68 -8.89
N ARG A 229 2.70 -14.98 -9.23
CA ARG A 229 2.70 -15.45 -10.62
C ARG A 229 1.31 -15.38 -11.25
N GLU A 230 0.28 -15.63 -10.47
CA GLU A 230 -1.10 -15.81 -10.91
C GLU A 230 -1.89 -14.50 -10.86
N ARG A 231 -1.76 -13.73 -9.77
CA ARG A 231 -2.45 -12.44 -9.61
C ARG A 231 -1.89 -11.42 -10.61
N LYS A 232 -2.69 -11.13 -11.63
CA LYS A 232 -2.35 -10.20 -12.71
C LYS A 232 -3.36 -9.06 -12.71
N SER A 233 -2.89 -7.83 -12.65
CA SER A 233 -3.73 -6.66 -12.86
C SER A 233 -3.70 -6.25 -14.34
N PRO A 234 -4.84 -5.90 -14.96
CA PRO A 234 -4.88 -5.36 -16.30
C PRO A 234 -4.07 -4.06 -16.44
N PHE A 235 -3.93 -3.29 -15.35
CA PHE A 235 -3.12 -2.09 -15.29
C PHE A 235 -1.61 -2.33 -15.48
N ASN A 236 -1.13 -3.57 -15.26
CA ASN A 236 0.27 -3.93 -15.50
C ASN A 236 0.54 -4.45 -16.92
N SER A 237 -0.40 -4.33 -17.84
CA SER A 237 -0.23 -4.74 -19.24
C SER A 237 -0.58 -3.63 -20.21
N LYS A 238 0.25 -3.46 -21.26
CA LYS A 238 0.08 -2.41 -22.26
C LYS A 238 -1.28 -2.48 -23.00
N GLY A 239 -1.81 -3.68 -23.23
CA GLY A 239 -3.10 -3.86 -23.88
C GLY A 239 -4.30 -3.78 -22.93
N GLY A 240 -4.09 -3.98 -21.61
CA GLY A 240 -5.17 -4.02 -20.64
C GLY A 240 -5.44 -2.70 -19.92
N ILE A 241 -4.43 -1.83 -19.82
CA ILE A 241 -4.53 -0.62 -18.99
C ILE A 241 -5.59 0.38 -19.50
N ALA A 242 -5.67 0.60 -20.81
CA ALA A 242 -6.62 1.56 -21.38
C ALA A 242 -8.09 1.17 -21.11
N PRO A 243 -8.55 -0.06 -21.45
CA PRO A 243 -9.92 -0.46 -21.10
C PRO A 243 -10.18 -0.52 -19.61
N ALA A 244 -9.20 -0.95 -18.77
CA ALA A 244 -9.37 -1.00 -17.34
C ALA A 244 -9.51 0.41 -16.71
N LEU A 245 -8.71 1.37 -17.16
CA LEU A 245 -8.82 2.76 -16.70
C LEU A 245 -10.16 3.38 -17.10
N ALA A 246 -10.58 3.15 -18.36
CA ALA A 246 -11.89 3.62 -18.85
C ALA A 246 -13.03 3.07 -18.00
N GLU A 247 -13.02 1.77 -17.66
CA GLU A 247 -14.04 1.15 -16.82
C GLU A 247 -14.09 1.74 -15.40
N VAL A 248 -12.93 2.04 -14.78
CA VAL A 248 -12.90 2.70 -13.47
C VAL A 248 -13.41 4.14 -13.56
N ILE A 249 -13.07 4.89 -14.62
CA ILE A 249 -13.58 6.24 -14.83
C ILE A 249 -15.10 6.23 -14.96
N GLU A 250 -15.67 5.37 -15.81
CA GLU A 250 -17.12 5.22 -15.97
C GLU A 250 -17.80 4.83 -14.66
N ALA A 251 -17.22 3.88 -13.92
CA ALA A 251 -17.74 3.46 -12.63
C ALA A 251 -17.74 4.60 -11.60
N ALA A 252 -16.67 5.38 -11.53
CA ALA A 252 -16.58 6.53 -10.63
C ALA A 252 -17.59 7.63 -11.00
N LEU A 253 -17.86 7.83 -12.29
CA LEU A 253 -18.78 8.84 -12.80
C LEU A 253 -20.24 8.37 -12.87
N SER A 254 -20.55 7.13 -12.46
CA SER A 254 -21.90 6.56 -12.52
C SER A 254 -22.91 7.19 -11.55
N GLY A 255 -22.42 7.76 -10.41
CA GLY A 255 -23.26 8.45 -9.43
C GLY A 255 -23.43 9.95 -9.72
N GLU A 256 -24.28 10.61 -8.95
CA GLU A 256 -24.58 12.03 -9.13
C GLU A 256 -23.73 12.96 -8.25
N ARG A 257 -23.16 12.44 -7.14
CA ARG A 257 -22.42 13.27 -6.16
C ARG A 257 -21.02 13.64 -6.63
N LEU A 258 -20.34 12.74 -7.32
CA LEU A 258 -18.96 12.96 -7.75
C LEU A 258 -18.89 14.10 -8.77
N ARG A 259 -18.17 15.18 -8.42
CA ARG A 259 -17.98 16.38 -9.24
C ARG A 259 -16.59 16.47 -9.86
N TYR A 260 -15.61 15.85 -9.21
CA TYR A 260 -14.21 15.94 -9.61
C TYR A 260 -13.59 14.56 -9.71
N LEU A 261 -12.82 14.34 -10.76
CA LEU A 261 -11.96 13.17 -10.89
C LEU A 261 -10.52 13.65 -11.08
N LEU A 262 -9.61 13.18 -10.25
CA LEU A 262 -8.18 13.48 -10.32
C LEU A 262 -7.42 12.21 -10.68
N VAL A 263 -6.83 12.16 -11.88
CA VAL A 263 -6.03 11.02 -12.35
C VAL A 263 -4.56 11.39 -12.31
N SER A 264 -3.75 10.60 -11.57
CA SER A 264 -2.30 10.70 -11.53
C SER A 264 -1.67 9.71 -12.50
N PHE A 265 -0.69 10.17 -13.28
CA PHE A 265 0.01 9.31 -14.23
C PHE A 265 1.42 9.82 -14.50
N SER A 266 2.34 8.90 -14.83
CA SER A 266 3.72 9.25 -15.19
C SER A 266 3.93 9.18 -16.70
N ASP A 267 4.81 10.05 -17.25
CA ASP A 267 5.22 10.01 -18.67
C ASP A 267 6.02 8.75 -19.04
N GLU A 268 6.34 7.89 -18.09
CA GLU A 268 6.91 6.56 -18.27
C GLU A 268 5.83 5.44 -18.33
N GLY A 269 4.56 5.80 -18.19
CA GLY A 269 3.44 4.86 -18.26
C GLY A 269 3.14 4.34 -19.65
N PHE A 270 2.29 3.32 -19.72
CA PHE A 270 1.84 2.73 -20.98
C PHE A 270 0.91 3.64 -21.80
N LEU A 271 0.24 4.60 -21.14
CA LEU A 271 -0.65 5.57 -21.79
C LEU A 271 0.07 6.93 -21.86
N ASP A 272 -0.08 7.59 -22.98
CA ASP A 272 0.39 8.96 -23.14
C ASP A 272 -0.67 9.97 -22.68
N ARG A 273 -0.25 11.23 -22.56
CA ARG A 273 -1.08 12.33 -22.14
C ARG A 273 -2.36 12.47 -22.99
N ALA A 274 -2.21 12.41 -24.32
CA ALA A 274 -3.33 12.61 -25.24
C ALA A 274 -4.41 11.52 -25.08
N THR A 275 -4.00 10.30 -24.83
CA THR A 275 -4.91 9.17 -24.58
C THR A 275 -5.74 9.39 -23.32
N ILE A 276 -5.13 9.83 -22.21
CA ILE A 276 -5.86 10.09 -20.96
C ILE A 276 -6.78 11.30 -21.10
N GLU A 277 -6.33 12.39 -21.75
CA GLU A 277 -7.19 13.55 -22.05
C GLU A 277 -8.40 13.15 -22.90
N ALA A 278 -8.21 12.29 -23.92
CA ALA A 278 -9.30 11.78 -24.75
C ALA A 278 -10.30 10.91 -23.99
N MET A 279 -9.86 10.16 -22.95
CA MET A 279 -10.76 9.38 -22.09
C MET A 279 -11.61 10.29 -21.18
N LEU A 280 -11.05 11.39 -20.71
CA LEU A 280 -11.71 12.26 -19.73
C LEU A 280 -12.58 13.35 -20.36
N SER A 281 -12.18 13.91 -21.50
CA SER A 281 -12.84 15.07 -22.14
C SER A 281 -14.33 14.88 -22.50
N PRO A 282 -14.86 13.68 -22.79
CA PRO A 282 -16.30 13.49 -22.97
C PRO A 282 -17.15 13.82 -21.73
N HIS A 283 -16.57 13.69 -20.54
CA HIS A 283 -17.26 13.80 -19.27
C HIS A 283 -17.23 15.23 -18.67
N GLY A 284 -16.35 16.12 -19.15
CA GLY A 284 -16.27 17.46 -18.61
C GLY A 284 -15.04 18.25 -19.07
N GLU A 285 -14.72 19.30 -18.33
CA GLU A 285 -13.52 20.11 -18.53
C GLU A 285 -12.30 19.45 -17.89
N VAL A 286 -11.21 19.31 -18.65
CA VAL A 286 -9.97 18.66 -18.20
C VAL A 286 -8.85 19.69 -18.11
N GLU A 287 -8.29 19.84 -16.92
CA GLU A 287 -7.07 20.62 -16.65
C GLU A 287 -5.92 19.67 -16.42
N VAL A 288 -4.75 19.91 -17.06
CA VAL A 288 -3.56 19.06 -16.87
C VAL A 288 -2.44 19.85 -16.19
N ILE A 289 -2.05 19.37 -15.01
CA ILE A 289 -0.96 19.89 -14.21
C ILE A 289 0.24 18.97 -14.39
N SER A 290 1.39 19.51 -14.81
CA SER A 290 2.63 18.75 -15.00
C SER A 290 3.69 19.17 -13.99
N ARG A 291 4.35 18.17 -13.36
CA ARG A 291 5.47 18.41 -12.44
C ARG A 291 6.66 17.52 -12.78
N ASP A 292 7.87 18.10 -12.76
CA ASP A 292 9.09 17.33 -12.87
C ASP A 292 9.38 16.61 -11.55
N HIS A 293 9.51 15.29 -11.59
CA HIS A 293 9.82 14.45 -10.44
C HIS A 293 11.16 13.72 -10.62
N PRO A 294 12.02 13.65 -9.60
CA PRO A 294 13.25 12.84 -9.69
C PRO A 294 12.86 11.35 -9.72
N ARG A 295 13.45 10.60 -10.65
CA ARG A 295 13.27 9.13 -10.69
C ARG A 295 13.65 8.46 -9.39
N TYR A 296 13.00 7.35 -9.09
CA TYR A 296 13.32 6.47 -7.96
C TYR A 296 14.81 6.12 -7.92
N VAL A 297 15.40 6.07 -6.72
CA VAL A 297 16.86 5.88 -6.52
C VAL A 297 17.38 4.61 -7.22
N GLY A 298 16.61 3.50 -7.22
CA GLY A 298 16.95 2.27 -7.92
C GLY A 298 17.17 2.46 -9.42
N ALA A 299 16.40 3.34 -10.07
CA ALA A 299 16.57 3.66 -11.49
C ALA A 299 17.83 4.50 -11.77
N ARG A 300 18.40 5.16 -10.75
CA ARG A 300 19.64 5.96 -10.84
C ARG A 300 20.90 5.10 -10.74
N ILE A 301 20.83 3.96 -10.06
CA ILE A 301 21.98 3.07 -9.82
C ILE A 301 22.34 2.30 -11.09
N GLY A 302 21.38 2.10 -12.02
CA GLY A 302 21.53 1.30 -13.22
C GLY A 302 21.21 -0.19 -12.96
N ILE A 303 21.13 -0.96 -14.05
CA ILE A 303 20.86 -2.39 -13.99
C ILE A 303 22.20 -3.12 -13.87
N HIS A 304 22.34 -3.91 -12.81
CA HIS A 304 23.51 -4.77 -12.59
C HIS A 304 23.08 -6.24 -12.70
N ASN A 305 23.93 -7.07 -13.32
CA ASN A 305 23.73 -8.52 -13.35
C ASN A 305 24.05 -9.15 -11.98
N PRO A 306 23.77 -10.45 -11.78
CA PRO A 306 24.09 -11.15 -10.53
C PRO A 306 25.58 -11.11 -10.14
N ALA A 307 26.49 -10.92 -11.12
CA ALA A 307 27.93 -10.76 -10.89
C ALA A 307 28.31 -9.34 -10.41
N GLY A 308 27.37 -8.40 -10.43
CA GLY A 308 27.61 -7.00 -10.02
C GLY A 308 28.08 -6.09 -11.16
N GLU A 309 28.12 -6.58 -12.39
CA GLU A 309 28.50 -5.78 -13.56
C GLU A 309 27.32 -4.95 -14.06
N ARG A 310 27.59 -3.71 -14.44
CA ARG A 310 26.57 -2.80 -14.97
C ARG A 310 26.19 -3.22 -16.40
N VAL A 311 24.95 -3.70 -16.59
CA VAL A 311 24.44 -4.21 -17.87
C VAL A 311 23.43 -3.28 -18.54
N GLY A 312 23.16 -2.09 -17.97
CA GLY A 312 22.23 -1.10 -18.52
C GLY A 312 22.68 0.32 -18.35
N THR A 313 22.31 1.19 -19.30
CA THR A 313 22.52 2.64 -19.23
C THR A 313 21.44 3.29 -18.39
N VAL A 314 21.81 4.23 -17.53
CA VAL A 314 20.85 5.07 -16.80
C VAL A 314 20.14 5.97 -17.80
N GLY A 315 18.82 5.83 -17.91
CA GLY A 315 17.99 6.69 -18.76
C GLY A 315 17.84 8.11 -18.19
N LYS A 316 16.78 8.82 -18.58
CA LYS A 316 16.47 10.14 -18.03
C LYS A 316 16.42 10.08 -16.50
N LEU A 317 17.02 11.06 -15.80
CA LEU A 317 17.06 11.12 -14.33
C LEU A 317 15.79 11.74 -13.71
N ARG A 318 14.91 12.30 -14.52
CA ARG A 318 13.64 12.94 -14.12
C ARG A 318 12.52 12.47 -15.01
N ASN A 319 11.36 12.26 -14.42
CA ASN A 319 10.10 11.99 -15.06
C ASN A 319 9.19 13.20 -14.94
N LYS A 320 8.14 13.23 -15.75
CA LYS A 320 7.02 14.14 -15.55
C LYS A 320 5.87 13.37 -14.92
N GLU A 321 5.44 13.84 -13.75
CA GLU A 321 4.19 13.42 -13.17
C GLU A 321 3.08 14.35 -13.67
N LEU A 322 2.01 13.74 -14.16
CA LEU A 322 0.86 14.42 -14.75
C LEU A 322 -0.35 14.20 -13.85
N LEU A 323 -1.03 15.28 -13.49
CA LEU A 323 -2.31 15.23 -12.78
C LEU A 323 -3.39 15.78 -13.72
N PHE A 324 -4.38 14.96 -14.03
CA PHE A 324 -5.52 15.31 -14.87
C PHE A 324 -6.72 15.58 -13.95
N LEU A 325 -7.12 16.82 -13.82
CA LEU A 325 -8.31 17.23 -13.07
C LEU A 325 -9.48 17.35 -14.02
N LEU A 326 -10.42 16.41 -13.95
CA LEU A 326 -11.72 16.53 -14.60
C LEU A 326 -12.71 17.23 -13.67
N ARG A 327 -13.34 18.27 -14.19
CA ARG A 327 -14.55 18.91 -13.61
C ARG A 327 -15.75 18.43 -14.41
N ARG A 328 -16.61 17.66 -13.77
CA ARG A 328 -17.83 17.12 -14.41
C ARG A 328 -18.77 18.25 -14.80
N LYS A 329 -19.44 18.10 -15.95
CA LYS A 329 -20.49 19.02 -16.44
C LYS A 329 -21.74 18.96 -15.61
#